data_31d33e8dd5ab1a1ee7a50ed92db9ae1f
#
_entry.id   31d33e8dd5ab1a1ee7a50ed92db9ae1f
#
_cell.length_a   1.000
_cell.length_b   1.000
_cell.length_c   1.000
_cell.angle_alpha   90.00
_cell.angle_beta   90.00
_cell.angle_gamma   90.00
#
_symmetry.space_group_name_H-M   'P 1'
#
loop_
_entity.id
_entity.type
_entity.pdbx_description
1 polymer ?
#
loop_
_entity_poly.entity_id
_entity_poly.type
_entity_poly.pdbx_seq_one_letter_code
_entity_poly.pdbx_strand_id
1 'polypeptide(L)'
;AIFMLGGLVFFVGSAMVCVETTLARTAYGHEIPHEIMLKLTRVGARIMLVYLLMKIYDLFSMDLWGYVFQGTLQSNMYCLEMLFGIIIPICIIISPLRKTRGGLLTYAWLTVLGVIFNRLNCVFTSMYESGSYFPGIGEIIVSAGLVSLGILIYCFLVENFNIIGNARAVQVKIDKDKDIKNLIWALLRTKRH
;
A
#
# COMPACT_ATOMS: atom_id res chain seq x y z
N ALA A 1 -21.22 7.30 7.04
CA ALA A 1 -20.85 6.34 5.96
C ALA A 1 -19.96 7.00 4.89
N ILE A 2 -20.36 8.10 4.24
CA ILE A 2 -19.62 8.73 3.11
C ILE A 2 -18.24 9.25 3.55
N PHE A 3 -18.11 9.87 4.70
CA PHE A 3 -16.83 10.34 5.27
C PHE A 3 -15.88 9.16 5.58
N MET A 4 -16.41 8.06 6.06
CA MET A 4 -15.63 6.83 6.30
C MET A 4 -15.04 6.26 5.00
N LEU A 5 -15.84 6.27 3.92
CA LEU A 5 -15.41 5.81 2.61
C LEU A 5 -14.30 6.72 2.02
N GLY A 6 -14.46 8.04 2.13
CA GLY A 6 -13.48 9.01 1.67
C GLY A 6 -12.14 8.89 2.38
N GLY A 7 -12.15 8.82 3.72
CA GLY A 7 -10.93 8.63 4.51
C GLY A 7 -10.17 7.37 4.13
N LEU A 8 -10.90 6.26 3.94
CA LEU A 8 -10.34 4.97 3.54
C LEU A 8 -9.61 5.04 2.21
N VAL A 9 -10.14 5.74 1.21
CA VAL A 9 -9.51 5.88 -0.11
C VAL A 9 -8.19 6.64 -0.01
N PHE A 10 -8.11 7.70 0.79
CA PHE A 10 -6.91 8.52 0.89
C PHE A 10 -5.73 7.82 1.56
N PHE A 11 -5.93 7.14 2.69
CA PHE A 11 -4.80 6.46 3.34
C PHE A 11 -4.37 5.19 2.61
N VAL A 12 -5.31 4.48 1.98
CA VAL A 12 -5.00 3.34 1.11
C VAL A 12 -4.24 3.78 -0.12
N GLY A 13 -4.66 4.89 -0.76
CA GLY A 13 -3.94 5.46 -1.88
C GLY A 13 -2.48 5.75 -1.55
N SER A 14 -2.21 6.35 -0.40
CA SER A 14 -0.82 6.61 0.04
C SER A 14 -0.02 5.32 0.28
N ALA A 15 -0.65 4.27 0.80
CA ALA A 15 -0.02 2.97 1.01
C ALA A 15 0.24 2.25 -0.33
N MET A 16 -0.72 2.28 -1.25
CA MET A 16 -0.57 1.69 -2.59
C MET A 16 0.55 2.34 -3.37
N VAL A 17 0.67 3.67 -3.35
CA VAL A 17 1.80 4.38 -3.98
C VAL A 17 3.14 3.93 -3.38
N CYS A 18 3.20 3.64 -2.07
CA CYS A 18 4.40 3.14 -1.42
C CYS A 18 4.76 1.72 -1.90
N VAL A 19 3.77 0.84 -2.05
CA VAL A 19 3.96 -0.52 -2.61
C VAL A 19 4.40 -0.43 -4.07
N GLU A 20 3.68 0.34 -4.87
CA GLU A 20 3.94 0.52 -6.30
C GLU A 20 5.36 1.05 -6.57
N THR A 21 5.78 2.09 -5.85
CA THR A 21 7.13 2.66 -5.99
C THR A 21 8.21 1.66 -5.61
N THR A 22 7.95 0.79 -4.63
CA THR A 22 8.90 -0.26 -4.26
C THR A 22 8.98 -1.34 -5.33
N LEU A 23 7.84 -1.75 -5.90
CA LEU A 23 7.79 -2.71 -7.01
C LEU A 23 8.43 -2.14 -8.27
N ALA A 24 8.12 -0.88 -8.62
CA ALA A 24 8.70 -0.19 -9.76
C ALA A 24 10.23 -0.05 -9.63
N ARG A 25 10.73 0.17 -8.43
CA ARG A 25 12.18 0.16 -8.17
C ARG A 25 12.80 -1.20 -8.47
N THR A 26 12.15 -2.28 -8.04
CA THR A 26 12.65 -3.64 -8.26
C THR A 26 12.60 -4.03 -9.73
N ALA A 27 11.55 -3.60 -10.46
CA ALA A 27 11.35 -3.94 -11.86
C ALA A 27 12.12 -3.04 -12.83
N TYR A 28 12.18 -1.74 -12.54
CA TYR A 28 12.69 -0.72 -13.47
C TYR A 28 13.94 0.03 -12.97
N GLY A 29 14.42 -0.25 -11.74
CA GLY A 29 15.58 0.40 -11.15
C GLY A 29 15.37 1.89 -10.81
N HIS A 30 14.12 2.38 -10.82
CA HIS A 30 13.80 3.78 -10.57
C HIS A 30 13.82 4.09 -9.07
N GLU A 31 14.72 4.99 -8.64
CA GLU A 31 14.81 5.39 -7.24
C GLU A 31 13.99 6.65 -6.97
N ILE A 32 12.92 6.51 -6.19
CA ILE A 32 12.22 7.67 -5.62
C ILE A 32 12.88 8.04 -4.29
N PRO A 33 13.12 9.35 -4.05
CA PRO A 33 13.68 9.82 -2.80
C PRO A 33 12.87 9.35 -1.59
N HIS A 34 13.54 8.74 -0.62
CA HIS A 34 12.91 8.22 0.60
C HIS A 34 12.10 9.28 1.35
N GLU A 35 12.49 10.55 1.27
CA GLU A 35 11.79 11.66 1.89
C GLU A 35 10.36 11.86 1.35
N ILE A 36 10.16 11.66 0.05
CA ILE A 36 8.84 11.80 -0.58
C ILE A 36 7.91 10.70 -0.08
N MET A 37 8.40 9.46 -0.06
CA MET A 37 7.65 8.33 0.49
C MET A 37 7.30 8.56 1.96
N LEU A 38 8.25 9.05 2.76
CA LEU A 38 8.02 9.33 4.17
C LEU A 38 7.00 10.47 4.39
N LYS A 39 7.00 11.51 3.55
CA LYS A 39 6.01 12.59 3.62
C LYS A 39 4.62 12.06 3.28
N LEU A 40 4.51 11.27 2.23
CA LEU A 40 3.24 10.70 1.77
C LEU A 40 2.63 9.74 2.81
N THR A 41 3.42 8.81 3.33
CA THR A 41 2.97 7.87 4.38
C THR A 41 2.60 8.58 5.68
N ARG A 42 3.26 9.68 6.01
CA ARG A 42 2.90 10.50 7.16
C ARG A 42 1.54 11.17 7.01
N VAL A 43 1.22 11.66 5.81
CA VAL A 43 -0.12 12.21 5.51
C VAL A 43 -1.17 11.09 5.61
N GLY A 44 -0.91 9.93 4.99
CA GLY A 44 -1.79 8.76 5.09
C GLY A 44 -2.04 8.34 6.54
N ALA A 45 -1.00 8.28 7.38
CA ALA A 45 -1.13 7.92 8.79
C ALA A 45 -1.96 8.93 9.60
N ARG A 46 -1.89 10.24 9.28
CA ARG A 46 -2.73 11.25 9.93
C ARG A 46 -4.22 11.05 9.57
N ILE A 47 -4.51 10.77 8.32
CA ILE A 47 -5.87 10.48 7.86
C ILE A 47 -6.37 9.18 8.50
N MET A 48 -5.52 8.17 8.62
CA MET A 48 -5.82 6.92 9.32
C MET A 48 -6.12 7.16 10.81
N LEU A 49 -5.43 8.08 11.45
CA LEU A 49 -5.72 8.47 12.84
C LEU A 49 -7.11 9.10 12.96
N VAL A 50 -7.47 10.00 12.05
CA VAL A 50 -8.82 10.59 12.02
C VAL A 50 -9.87 9.50 11.80
N TYR A 51 -9.62 8.57 10.89
CA TYR A 51 -10.50 7.42 10.65
C TYR A 51 -10.66 6.55 11.91
N LEU A 52 -9.59 6.29 12.66
CA LEU A 52 -9.63 5.59 13.93
C LEU A 52 -10.52 6.31 14.96
N LEU A 53 -10.34 7.62 15.09
CA LEU A 53 -11.16 8.42 16.01
C LEU A 53 -12.64 8.39 15.65
N MET A 54 -12.97 8.45 14.35
CA MET A 54 -14.35 8.33 13.89
C MET A 54 -14.93 6.94 14.18
N LYS A 55 -14.16 5.86 13.99
CA LYS A 55 -14.58 4.51 14.33
C LYS A 55 -14.84 4.33 15.83
N ILE A 56 -13.98 4.91 16.66
CA ILE A 56 -14.17 4.91 18.13
C ILE A 56 -15.43 5.71 18.50
N TYR A 57 -15.62 6.87 17.87
CA TYR A 57 -16.82 7.70 18.12
C TYR A 57 -18.11 6.96 17.74
N ASP A 58 -18.15 6.28 16.62
CA ASP A 58 -19.32 5.46 16.21
C ASP A 58 -19.60 4.35 17.22
N LEU A 59 -18.57 3.71 17.76
CA LEU A 59 -18.68 2.68 18.78
C LEU A 59 -19.32 3.21 20.09
N PHE A 60 -18.94 4.44 20.48
CA PHE A 60 -19.52 5.12 21.64
C PHE A 60 -20.96 5.58 21.38
N SER A 61 -21.21 6.17 20.20
CA SER A 61 -22.52 6.71 19.85
C SER A 61 -23.62 5.64 19.76
N MET A 62 -23.25 4.41 19.38
CA MET A 62 -24.18 3.30 19.22
C MET A 62 -24.22 2.37 20.44
N ASP A 63 -23.52 2.68 21.52
CA ASP A 63 -23.41 1.88 22.75
C ASP A 63 -22.98 0.42 22.49
N LEU A 64 -22.11 0.21 21.51
CA LEU A 64 -21.67 -1.11 21.05
C LEU A 64 -20.45 -1.65 21.80
N TRP A 65 -19.97 -0.97 22.84
CA TRP A 65 -18.78 -1.38 23.60
C TRP A 65 -18.90 -2.80 24.17
N GLY A 66 -20.10 -3.14 24.67
CA GLY A 66 -20.36 -4.47 25.22
C GLY A 66 -20.19 -5.59 24.21
N TYR A 67 -20.48 -5.32 22.93
CA TYR A 67 -20.39 -6.32 21.87
C TYR A 67 -18.94 -6.56 21.40
N VAL A 68 -18.06 -5.58 21.51
CA VAL A 68 -16.65 -5.70 21.10
C VAL A 68 -15.89 -6.75 21.92
N PHE A 69 -16.27 -6.94 23.18
CA PHE A 69 -15.59 -7.85 24.11
C PHE A 69 -16.35 -9.16 24.38
N GLN A 70 -17.40 -9.44 23.65
CA GLN A 70 -18.21 -10.67 23.84
C GLN A 70 -17.53 -11.96 23.38
N GLY A 71 -16.36 -11.87 22.70
CA GLY A 71 -15.64 -13.04 22.21
C GLY A 71 -16.36 -13.77 21.06
N THR A 72 -17.38 -13.16 20.45
CA THR A 72 -18.03 -13.69 19.25
C THR A 72 -17.09 -13.63 18.06
N LEU A 73 -17.36 -14.43 17.03
CA LEU A 73 -16.55 -14.44 15.81
C LEU A 73 -16.48 -13.03 15.18
N GLN A 74 -17.60 -12.30 15.16
CA GLN A 74 -17.68 -10.92 14.67
C GLN A 74 -16.80 -9.96 15.48
N SER A 75 -16.87 -10.08 16.83
CA SER A 75 -16.06 -9.29 17.75
C SER A 75 -14.55 -9.51 17.53
N ASN A 76 -14.13 -10.77 17.43
CA ASN A 76 -12.75 -11.13 17.21
C ASN A 76 -12.22 -10.63 15.85
N MET A 77 -13.03 -10.75 14.80
CA MET A 77 -12.68 -10.25 13.46
C MET A 77 -12.57 -8.73 13.44
N TYR A 78 -13.47 -8.02 14.13
CA TYR A 78 -13.38 -6.57 14.29
C TYR A 78 -12.11 -6.14 15.04
N CYS A 79 -11.79 -6.82 16.14
CA CYS A 79 -10.56 -6.52 16.90
C CYS A 79 -9.29 -6.78 16.08
N LEU A 80 -9.24 -7.88 15.32
CA LEU A 80 -8.13 -8.17 14.41
C LEU A 80 -7.98 -7.10 13.32
N GLU A 81 -9.09 -6.68 12.71
CA GLU A 81 -9.11 -5.61 11.72
C GLU A 81 -8.55 -4.30 12.28
N MET A 82 -9.02 -3.89 13.47
CA MET A 82 -8.56 -2.67 14.13
C MET A 82 -7.08 -2.75 14.48
N LEU A 83 -6.62 -3.89 15.00
CA LEU A 83 -5.24 -4.08 15.42
C LEU A 83 -4.28 -4.07 14.22
N PHE A 84 -4.50 -4.95 13.25
CA PHE A 84 -3.59 -5.14 12.12
C PHE A 84 -3.76 -4.09 11.04
N GLY A 85 -5.00 -3.62 10.79
CA GLY A 85 -5.29 -2.68 9.73
C GLY A 85 -5.05 -1.21 10.10
N ILE A 86 -5.09 -0.85 11.39
CA ILE A 86 -5.04 0.55 11.81
C ILE A 86 -3.97 0.79 12.88
N ILE A 87 -4.02 0.08 14.01
CA ILE A 87 -3.18 0.39 15.18
C ILE A 87 -1.71 0.11 14.88
N ILE A 88 -1.39 -1.08 14.37
CA ILE A 88 0.01 -1.45 14.06
C ILE A 88 0.61 -0.55 12.99
N PRO A 89 -0.04 -0.24 11.85
CA PRO A 89 0.46 0.72 10.88
C PRO A 89 0.74 2.11 11.46
N ILE A 90 -0.15 2.64 12.29
CA ILE A 90 0.07 3.92 12.97
C ILE A 90 1.30 3.84 13.89
N CYS A 91 1.44 2.77 14.67
CA CYS A 91 2.60 2.55 15.54
C CYS A 91 3.91 2.51 14.75
N ILE A 92 3.93 1.89 13.58
CA ILE A 92 5.12 1.84 12.71
C ILE A 92 5.53 3.26 12.28
N ILE A 93 4.57 4.11 11.89
CA ILE A 93 4.86 5.48 11.46
C ILE A 93 5.30 6.38 12.61
N ILE A 94 4.82 6.14 13.84
CA ILE A 94 5.27 6.88 15.03
C ILE A 94 6.66 6.41 15.46
N SER A 95 6.96 5.12 15.33
CA SER A 95 8.21 4.47 15.69
C SER A 95 9.40 4.94 14.81
N PRO A 96 10.65 4.79 15.25
CA PRO A 96 11.85 5.00 14.43
C PRO A 96 11.91 4.09 13.19
N LEU A 97 11.14 3.01 13.14
CA LEU A 97 11.01 2.12 11.99
C LEU A 97 10.62 2.84 10.69
N ARG A 98 9.92 3.97 10.77
CA ARG A 98 9.59 4.83 9.61
C ARG A 98 10.80 5.32 8.82
N LYS A 99 11.99 5.35 9.45
CA LYS A 99 13.23 5.79 8.78
C LYS A 99 13.81 4.71 7.88
N THR A 100 13.39 3.48 8.04
CA THR A 100 13.83 2.35 7.22
C THR A 100 12.87 2.12 6.05
N ARG A 101 13.40 1.76 4.89
CA ARG A 101 12.57 1.40 3.72
C ARG A 101 11.68 0.18 4.03
N GLY A 102 12.22 -0.80 4.76
CA GLY A 102 11.45 -1.96 5.21
C GLY A 102 10.26 -1.58 6.10
N GLY A 103 10.44 -0.64 7.03
CA GLY A 103 9.36 -0.15 7.89
C GLY A 103 8.24 0.53 7.10
N LEU A 104 8.57 1.34 6.08
CA LEU A 104 7.57 1.95 5.21
C LEU A 104 6.84 0.90 4.36
N LEU A 105 7.55 -0.11 3.88
CA LEU A 105 6.95 -1.21 3.12
C LEU A 105 6.02 -2.05 3.99
N THR A 106 6.43 -2.36 5.23
CA THR A 106 5.59 -3.08 6.19
C THR A 106 4.34 -2.29 6.54
N TYR A 107 4.46 -0.97 6.76
CA TYR A 107 3.31 -0.08 6.91
C TYR A 107 2.34 -0.19 5.72
N ALA A 108 2.87 -0.10 4.51
CA ALA A 108 2.07 -0.12 3.30
C ALA A 108 1.33 -1.46 3.13
N TRP A 109 2.02 -2.59 3.29
CA TRP A 109 1.41 -3.92 3.20
C TRP A 109 0.35 -4.15 4.27
N LEU A 110 0.63 -3.79 5.53
CA LEU A 110 -0.34 -3.92 6.61
C LEU A 110 -1.59 -3.06 6.37
N THR A 111 -1.41 -1.85 5.84
CA THR A 111 -2.53 -0.97 5.50
C THR A 111 -3.40 -1.57 4.38
N VAL A 112 -2.79 -2.07 3.31
CA VAL A 112 -3.51 -2.71 2.20
C VAL A 112 -4.23 -3.97 2.67
N LEU A 113 -3.54 -4.84 3.41
CA LEU A 113 -4.15 -6.06 3.97
C LEU A 113 -5.26 -5.73 4.95
N GLY A 114 -5.10 -4.70 5.79
CA GLY A 114 -6.13 -4.23 6.70
C GLY A 114 -7.41 -3.81 6.00
N VAL A 115 -7.30 -3.15 4.84
CA VAL A 115 -8.47 -2.77 4.04
C VAL A 115 -9.13 -3.98 3.38
N ILE A 116 -8.34 -4.90 2.85
CA ILE A 116 -8.88 -6.16 2.32
C ILE A 116 -9.64 -6.89 3.43
N PHE A 117 -9.04 -6.96 4.63
CA PHE A 117 -9.66 -7.60 5.78
C PHE A 117 -10.95 -6.91 6.23
N ASN A 118 -10.98 -5.56 6.22
CA ASN A 118 -12.18 -4.78 6.48
C ASN A 118 -13.30 -5.11 5.47
N ARG A 119 -12.97 -5.22 4.19
CA ARG A 119 -13.95 -5.57 3.15
C ARG A 119 -14.48 -6.99 3.31
N LEU A 120 -13.60 -7.95 3.58
CA LEU A 120 -13.98 -9.31 3.87
C LEU A 120 -14.89 -9.38 5.11
N ASN A 121 -14.51 -8.67 6.17
CA ASN A 121 -15.30 -8.61 7.39
C ASN A 121 -16.69 -8.03 7.14
N CYS A 122 -16.81 -6.91 6.40
CA CYS A 122 -18.10 -6.35 6.03
C CYS A 122 -19.00 -7.35 5.27
N VAL A 123 -18.44 -8.16 4.38
CA VAL A 123 -19.23 -9.14 3.60
C VAL A 123 -19.59 -10.36 4.45
N PHE A 124 -18.60 -10.98 5.08
CA PHE A 124 -18.81 -12.24 5.80
C PHE A 124 -19.57 -12.07 7.11
N THR A 125 -19.27 -11.03 7.89
CA THR A 125 -19.96 -10.81 9.17
C THR A 125 -21.37 -10.27 9.00
N SER A 126 -21.60 -9.41 8.00
CA SER A 126 -22.92 -8.86 7.69
C SER A 126 -23.88 -9.91 7.14
N MET A 127 -23.39 -10.93 6.43
CA MET A 127 -24.21 -11.99 5.84
C MET A 127 -24.28 -13.27 6.69
N TYR A 128 -23.57 -13.31 7.82
CA TYR A 128 -23.53 -14.50 8.66
C TYR A 128 -24.91 -14.89 9.25
N GLU A 129 -25.73 -13.89 9.57
CA GLU A 129 -27.07 -14.12 10.12
C GLU A 129 -28.10 -14.53 9.07
N SER A 130 -27.90 -14.23 7.79
CA SER A 130 -28.82 -14.55 6.69
C SER A 130 -28.56 -15.88 5.99
N GLY A 131 -27.70 -16.74 6.56
CA GLY A 131 -27.31 -18.03 5.98
C GLY A 131 -25.92 -17.89 5.33
N SER A 132 -25.00 -18.75 5.74
CA SER A 132 -23.58 -18.69 5.35
C SER A 132 -23.39 -18.60 3.83
N TYR A 133 -23.32 -17.36 3.33
CA TYR A 133 -22.93 -17.10 1.95
C TYR A 133 -21.42 -17.29 1.83
N PHE A 134 -21.02 -18.22 1.00
CA PHE A 134 -19.63 -18.36 0.57
C PHE A 134 -19.58 -18.09 -0.95
N PRO A 135 -18.66 -17.21 -1.40
CA PRO A 135 -18.60 -16.86 -2.82
C PRO A 135 -18.36 -18.10 -3.68
N GLY A 136 -19.17 -18.26 -4.70
CA GLY A 136 -19.02 -19.34 -5.68
C GLY A 136 -17.72 -19.21 -6.47
N ILE A 137 -17.24 -20.33 -7.01
CA ILE A 137 -16.01 -20.35 -7.82
C ILE A 137 -16.08 -19.35 -8.98
N GLY A 138 -17.27 -19.19 -9.58
CA GLY A 138 -17.50 -18.20 -10.65
C GLY A 138 -17.25 -16.76 -10.21
N GLU A 139 -17.66 -16.37 -9.01
CA GLU A 139 -17.46 -15.04 -8.45
C GLU A 139 -15.98 -14.76 -8.15
N ILE A 140 -15.26 -15.77 -7.68
CA ILE A 140 -13.81 -15.69 -7.44
C ILE A 140 -13.08 -15.48 -8.78
N ILE A 141 -13.45 -16.22 -9.83
CA ILE A 141 -12.85 -16.08 -11.16
C ILE A 141 -13.14 -14.70 -11.75
N VAL A 142 -14.38 -14.20 -11.62
CA VAL A 142 -14.73 -12.85 -12.10
C VAL A 142 -13.94 -11.78 -11.35
N SER A 143 -13.81 -11.90 -10.03
CA SER A 143 -13.03 -10.97 -9.21
C SER A 143 -11.55 -10.98 -9.58
N ALA A 144 -10.96 -12.16 -9.77
CA ALA A 144 -9.58 -12.32 -10.24
C ALA A 144 -9.39 -11.74 -11.65
N GLY A 145 -10.37 -11.93 -12.54
CA GLY A 145 -10.38 -11.36 -13.88
C GLY A 145 -10.38 -9.83 -13.89
N LEU A 146 -11.18 -9.20 -13.03
CA LEU A 146 -11.20 -7.75 -12.88
C LEU A 146 -9.88 -7.18 -12.36
N VAL A 147 -9.27 -7.85 -11.36
CA VAL A 147 -7.95 -7.46 -10.85
C VAL A 147 -6.89 -7.59 -11.95
N SER A 148 -6.90 -8.70 -12.69
CA SER A 148 -5.96 -8.93 -13.80
C SER A 148 -6.13 -7.90 -14.91
N LEU A 149 -7.37 -7.53 -15.24
CA LEU A 149 -7.66 -6.46 -16.21
C LEU A 149 -7.10 -5.12 -15.73
N GLY A 150 -7.26 -4.78 -14.46
CA GLY A 150 -6.68 -3.57 -13.88
C GLY A 150 -5.16 -3.53 -14.00
N ILE A 151 -4.48 -4.65 -13.73
CA ILE A 151 -3.02 -4.78 -13.87
C ILE A 151 -2.61 -4.61 -15.35
N LEU A 152 -3.33 -5.23 -16.28
CA LEU A 152 -3.05 -5.09 -17.72
C LEU A 152 -3.21 -3.65 -18.19
N ILE A 153 -4.27 -2.96 -17.78
CA ILE A 153 -4.47 -1.54 -18.09
C ILE A 153 -3.33 -0.70 -17.52
N TYR A 154 -2.91 -0.96 -16.28
CA TYR A 154 -1.78 -0.27 -15.66
C TYR A 154 -0.48 -0.49 -16.46
N CYS A 155 -0.14 -1.74 -16.79
CA CYS A 155 1.04 -2.05 -17.60
C CYS A 155 0.99 -1.36 -18.97
N PHE A 156 -0.16 -1.39 -19.64
CA PHE A 156 -0.35 -0.70 -20.91
C PHE A 156 -0.12 0.81 -20.79
N LEU A 157 -0.63 1.44 -19.73
CA LEU A 157 -0.43 2.87 -19.49
C LEU A 157 1.04 3.20 -19.21
N VAL A 158 1.73 2.40 -18.40
CA VAL A 158 3.15 2.59 -18.10
C VAL A 158 4.03 2.43 -19.32
N GLU A 159 3.72 1.48 -20.22
CA GLU A 159 4.49 1.22 -21.44
C GLU A 159 4.27 2.27 -22.53
N ASN A 160 3.02 2.73 -22.69
CA ASN A 160 2.66 3.64 -23.78
C ASN A 160 2.74 5.12 -23.39
N PHE A 161 2.51 5.45 -22.11
CA PHE A 161 2.64 6.79 -21.61
C PHE A 161 3.88 6.87 -20.72
N ASN A 162 4.72 7.87 -20.93
CA ASN A 162 5.97 8.08 -20.20
C ASN A 162 5.72 8.51 -18.72
N ILE A 163 4.89 7.73 -18.01
CA ILE A 163 4.41 8.01 -16.65
C ILE A 163 5.56 7.89 -15.64
N ILE A 164 6.44 6.89 -15.85
CA ILE A 164 7.67 6.73 -15.09
C ILE A 164 8.73 7.54 -15.84
N GLY A 165 8.80 8.84 -15.53
CA GLY A 165 9.61 9.80 -16.25
C GLY A 165 11.02 9.28 -16.55
N ASN A 166 11.33 9.15 -17.83
CA ASN A 166 12.66 8.95 -18.40
C ASN A 166 13.56 7.86 -17.76
N ALA A 167 13.01 6.76 -17.27
CA ALA A 167 13.83 5.63 -16.81
C ALA A 167 14.79 5.16 -17.92
N ARG A 168 14.35 5.15 -19.19
CA ARG A 168 15.22 4.88 -20.35
C ARG A 168 16.27 5.97 -20.58
N ALA A 169 15.93 7.23 -20.43
CA ALA A 169 16.89 8.33 -20.62
C ALA A 169 17.93 8.39 -19.48
N VAL A 170 17.54 8.04 -18.25
CA VAL A 170 18.45 7.92 -17.10
C VAL A 170 19.36 6.71 -17.29
N GLN A 171 18.83 5.56 -17.74
CA GLN A 171 19.62 4.36 -18.01
C GLN A 171 20.66 4.62 -19.13
N VAL A 172 20.24 5.24 -20.22
CA VAL A 172 21.15 5.64 -21.32
C VAL A 172 22.21 6.65 -20.86
N LYS A 173 21.86 7.57 -19.96
CA LYS A 173 22.80 8.53 -19.40
C LYS A 173 23.81 7.88 -18.46
N ILE A 174 23.38 6.90 -17.65
CA ILE A 174 24.26 6.14 -16.74
C ILE A 174 25.22 5.24 -17.54
N ASP A 175 24.75 4.59 -18.60
CA ASP A 175 25.60 3.78 -19.46
C ASP A 175 26.64 4.65 -20.20
N LYS A 176 26.23 5.78 -20.74
CA LYS A 176 27.15 6.74 -21.37
C LYS A 176 28.23 7.26 -20.40
N ASP A 177 27.85 7.51 -19.15
CA ASP A 177 28.81 7.98 -18.12
C ASP A 177 29.80 6.88 -17.71
N LYS A 178 29.36 5.61 -17.68
CA LYS A 178 30.23 4.45 -17.46
C LYS A 178 31.20 4.24 -18.63
N ASP A 179 30.72 4.35 -19.85
CA ASP A 179 31.55 4.22 -21.05
C ASP A 179 32.60 5.30 -21.13
N ILE A 180 32.25 6.56 -20.81
CA ILE A 180 33.20 7.67 -20.75
C ILE A 180 34.26 7.43 -19.66
N LYS A 181 33.88 6.99 -18.47
CA LYS A 181 34.83 6.66 -17.41
C LYS A 181 35.78 5.53 -17.83
N ASN A 182 35.25 4.48 -18.42
CA ASN A 182 36.04 3.35 -18.92
C ASN A 182 37.04 3.80 -20.02
N LEU A 183 36.61 4.69 -20.91
CA LEU A 183 37.45 5.26 -21.96
C LEU A 183 38.58 6.12 -21.36
N ILE A 184 38.27 6.97 -20.38
CA ILE A 184 39.25 7.79 -19.66
C ILE A 184 40.28 6.88 -18.95
N TRP A 185 39.84 5.82 -18.27
CA TRP A 185 40.76 4.90 -17.62
C TRP A 185 41.65 4.14 -18.61
N ALA A 186 41.12 3.75 -19.79
CA ALA A 186 41.90 3.14 -20.86
C ALA A 186 42.98 4.08 -21.40
N LEU A 187 42.64 5.35 -21.64
CA LEU A 187 43.58 6.38 -22.13
C LEU A 187 44.67 6.71 -21.10
N LEU A 188 44.32 6.74 -19.81
CA LEU A 188 45.30 6.96 -18.74
C LEU A 188 46.28 5.79 -18.57
N ARG A 189 45.83 4.57 -18.90
CA ARG A 189 46.64 3.36 -18.86
C ARG A 189 47.63 3.30 -20.01
N THR A 190 47.25 3.75 -21.19
CA THR A 190 48.09 3.79 -22.39
C THR A 190 49.20 4.86 -22.29
N LYS A 191 49.02 5.88 -21.47
CA LYS A 191 50.02 6.96 -21.26
C LYS A 191 51.11 6.63 -20.25
N ARG A 192 51.05 5.44 -19.61
CA ARG A 192 52.05 4.97 -18.62
C ARG A 192 53.05 3.97 -19.18
N HIS A 193 53.02 3.71 -20.47
CA HIS A 193 54.02 2.96 -21.22
C HIS A 193 54.67 3.93 -22.26
#